data_665ca13ac4941288ee707ada63045812
#
_entry.id   665ca13ac4941288ee707ada63045812
#
_cell.length_a   1.000
_cell.length_b   1.000
_cell.length_c   1.000
_cell.angle_alpha   90.00
_cell.angle_beta   90.00
_cell.angle_gamma   90.00
#
_symmetry.space_group_name_H-M   'P 1'
#
loop_
_entity.id
_entity.type
_entity.pdbx_description
1 polymer ?
#
loop_
_entity_poly.entity_id
_entity_poly.type
_entity_poly.pdbx_seq_one_letter_code
_entity_poly.pdbx_strand_id
1 'polypeptide(L)'
;MIERIVLITGVQEEADAFAPEATTHHATHMGFSVRHVSLGRRTVVAACSGVGKVNAATAATLLAQIHDAQLLMVIGTAGKIGDQAGDCYFLHEAVQNDYGARRPEGFAYYRGGSWPIGPADTTPFRAMDVQICPLPRARIATGDAFIECPDHARAMAAQLGATLVDMETAAVAQAAERLGLPWLAIKATTDDANGESAGDFSANLARAAKRAADAAEAVIRGELRP
;
A
#
# COMPACT_ATOMS: atom_id res chain seq x y z
N MET A 1 -10.29 -12.10 -16.64
CA MET A 1 -9.39 -10.95 -16.94
C MET A 1 -9.84 -9.77 -16.07
N ILE A 2 -8.93 -9.07 -15.42
CA ILE A 2 -9.25 -7.93 -14.54
C ILE A 2 -9.42 -6.68 -15.39
N GLU A 3 -10.56 -6.03 -15.30
CA GLU A 3 -10.93 -4.84 -16.08
C GLU A 3 -11.30 -3.63 -15.19
N ARG A 4 -11.80 -3.87 -13.97
CA ARG A 4 -12.19 -2.83 -13.02
C ARG A 4 -11.29 -2.83 -11.80
N ILE A 5 -10.56 -1.75 -11.61
CA ILE A 5 -9.53 -1.61 -10.56
C ILE A 5 -9.89 -0.39 -9.70
N VAL A 6 -9.87 -0.56 -8.39
CA VAL A 6 -9.83 0.56 -7.45
C VAL A 6 -8.40 0.72 -6.96
N LEU A 7 -7.86 1.92 -7.14
CA LEU A 7 -6.51 2.30 -6.78
C LEU A 7 -6.55 3.32 -5.65
N ILE A 8 -5.86 3.03 -4.57
CA ILE A 8 -5.82 3.84 -3.34
C ILE A 8 -4.43 4.42 -3.14
N THR A 9 -4.38 5.69 -2.77
CA THR A 9 -3.17 6.41 -2.33
C THR A 9 -3.40 7.05 -0.97
N GLY A 10 -2.32 7.33 -0.24
CA GLY A 10 -2.40 7.99 1.08
C GLY A 10 -2.50 9.51 0.96
N VAL A 11 -1.80 10.11 0.01
CA VAL A 11 -1.72 11.56 -0.18
C VAL A 11 -2.09 11.97 -1.60
N GLN A 12 -2.44 13.26 -1.76
CA GLN A 12 -2.96 13.78 -3.03
C GLN A 12 -1.90 13.76 -4.14
N GLU A 13 -0.64 14.04 -3.81
CA GLU A 13 0.48 14.02 -4.74
C GLU A 13 0.67 12.66 -5.41
N GLU A 14 0.44 11.58 -4.67
CA GLU A 14 0.49 10.21 -5.20
C GLU A 14 -0.68 9.94 -6.15
N ALA A 15 -1.88 10.40 -5.78
CA ALA A 15 -3.05 10.27 -6.64
C ALA A 15 -2.87 11.06 -7.94
N ASP A 16 -2.38 12.27 -7.87
CA ASP A 16 -2.18 13.16 -9.02
C ASP A 16 -1.09 12.64 -9.98
N ALA A 17 -0.09 11.95 -9.46
CA ALA A 17 0.98 11.36 -10.26
C ALA A 17 0.51 10.19 -11.14
N PHE A 18 -0.61 9.53 -10.79
CA PHE A 18 -1.06 8.34 -11.51
C PHE A 18 -1.81 8.69 -12.79
N ALA A 19 -1.21 8.40 -13.96
CA ALA A 19 -1.80 8.47 -15.29
C ALA A 19 -2.69 9.73 -15.54
N PRO A 20 -2.19 10.96 -15.29
CA PRO A 20 -3.01 12.17 -15.38
C PRO A 20 -3.63 12.37 -16.77
N GLU A 21 -2.88 12.04 -17.83
CA GLU A 21 -3.30 12.20 -19.22
C GLU A 21 -4.41 11.20 -19.65
N ALA A 22 -4.60 10.11 -18.88
CA ALA A 22 -5.63 9.11 -19.13
C ALA A 22 -6.91 9.33 -18.28
N THR A 23 -6.99 10.43 -17.53
CA THR A 23 -8.15 10.79 -16.72
C THR A 23 -9.33 11.16 -17.62
N THR A 24 -10.48 10.51 -17.43
CA THR A 24 -11.70 10.73 -18.21
C THR A 24 -12.68 11.66 -17.49
N HIS A 25 -12.80 11.55 -16.18
CA HIS A 25 -13.61 12.46 -15.38
C HIS A 25 -13.27 12.37 -13.88
N HIS A 26 -13.74 13.34 -13.11
CA HIS A 26 -13.65 13.41 -11.67
C HIS A 26 -15.02 13.21 -11.05
N ALA A 27 -15.06 12.58 -9.87
CA ALA A 27 -16.28 12.41 -9.07
C ALA A 27 -15.95 12.51 -7.58
N THR A 28 -16.99 12.54 -6.76
CA THR A 28 -16.86 12.46 -5.30
C THR A 28 -17.82 11.41 -4.78
N HIS A 29 -17.32 10.45 -4.00
CA HIS A 29 -18.12 9.41 -3.38
C HIS A 29 -17.87 9.42 -1.87
N MET A 30 -18.91 9.76 -1.10
CA MET A 30 -18.89 9.79 0.37
C MET A 30 -17.68 10.56 0.95
N GLY A 31 -17.31 11.69 0.32
CA GLY A 31 -16.21 12.55 0.74
C GLY A 31 -14.84 12.20 0.11
N PHE A 32 -14.71 11.08 -0.58
CA PHE A 32 -13.49 10.75 -1.32
C PHE A 32 -13.53 11.36 -2.72
N SER A 33 -12.51 12.16 -3.05
CA SER A 33 -12.28 12.60 -4.43
C SER A 33 -11.71 11.45 -5.24
N VAL A 34 -12.32 11.13 -6.37
CA VAL A 34 -11.90 10.05 -7.24
C VAL A 34 -11.68 10.54 -8.66
N ARG A 35 -10.72 9.93 -9.35
CA ARG A 35 -10.49 10.11 -10.78
C ARG A 35 -10.76 8.79 -11.49
N HIS A 36 -11.52 8.86 -12.55
CA HIS A 36 -11.71 7.73 -13.47
C HIS A 36 -10.65 7.80 -14.56
N VAL A 37 -9.88 6.74 -14.68
CA VAL A 37 -8.74 6.63 -15.59
C VAL A 37 -8.97 5.46 -16.53
N SER A 38 -8.79 5.67 -17.84
CA SER A 38 -8.94 4.62 -18.85
C SER A 38 -7.57 4.16 -19.36
N LEU A 39 -7.22 2.91 -19.14
CA LEU A 39 -5.96 2.30 -19.59
C LEU A 39 -6.25 1.11 -20.50
N GLY A 40 -6.50 1.41 -21.77
CA GLY A 40 -6.92 0.39 -22.73
C GLY A 40 -8.31 -0.15 -22.40
N ARG A 41 -8.42 -1.46 -22.10
CA ARG A 41 -9.69 -2.09 -21.71
C ARG A 41 -10.00 -1.95 -20.20
N ARG A 42 -9.09 -1.37 -19.43
CA ARG A 42 -9.22 -1.27 -17.98
C ARG A 42 -9.70 0.10 -17.57
N THR A 43 -10.64 0.09 -16.64
CA THR A 43 -11.06 1.27 -15.91
C THR A 43 -10.44 1.23 -14.52
N VAL A 44 -9.75 2.30 -14.15
CA VAL A 44 -9.18 2.48 -12.82
C VAL A 44 -9.89 3.64 -12.14
N VAL A 45 -10.40 3.41 -10.95
CA VAL A 45 -10.93 4.44 -10.06
C VAL A 45 -9.83 4.75 -9.06
N ALA A 46 -9.10 5.84 -9.27
CA ALA A 46 -8.00 6.27 -8.44
C ALA A 46 -8.49 7.27 -7.39
N ALA A 47 -8.20 7.02 -6.13
CA ALA A 47 -8.64 7.84 -5.01
C ALA A 47 -7.53 8.09 -3.99
N CYS A 48 -7.44 9.35 -3.51
CA CYS A 48 -6.73 9.68 -2.29
C CYS A 48 -7.63 9.36 -1.10
N SER A 49 -7.22 8.43 -0.25
CA SER A 49 -7.98 8.06 0.96
C SER A 49 -7.74 9.01 2.13
N GLY A 50 -6.64 9.75 2.12
CA GLY A 50 -6.01 10.29 3.31
C GLY A 50 -5.18 9.22 4.02
N VAL A 51 -4.24 9.69 4.84
CA VAL A 51 -3.26 8.84 5.53
C VAL A 51 -3.94 7.99 6.60
N GLY A 52 -3.44 6.78 6.77
CA GLY A 52 -3.79 5.88 7.87
C GLY A 52 -4.75 4.75 7.51
N LYS A 53 -4.72 3.71 8.33
CA LYS A 53 -5.41 2.43 8.08
C LYS A 53 -6.91 2.55 7.97
N VAL A 54 -7.54 3.37 8.82
CA VAL A 54 -9.01 3.55 8.81
C VAL A 54 -9.46 4.19 7.52
N ASN A 55 -8.80 5.27 7.08
CA ASN A 55 -9.09 5.97 5.85
C ASN A 55 -8.92 5.03 4.64
N ALA A 56 -7.79 4.35 4.56
CA ALA A 56 -7.46 3.44 3.47
C ALA A 56 -8.46 2.27 3.34
N ALA A 57 -8.79 1.62 4.46
CA ALA A 57 -9.76 0.52 4.48
C ALA A 57 -11.17 0.98 4.11
N THR A 58 -11.58 2.16 4.62
CA THR A 58 -12.90 2.75 4.33
C THR A 58 -13.03 3.07 2.84
N ALA A 59 -12.05 3.79 2.27
CA ALA A 59 -12.04 4.13 0.86
C ALA A 59 -12.03 2.87 -0.03
N ALA A 60 -11.14 1.92 0.26
CA ALA A 60 -11.03 0.68 -0.50
C ALA A 60 -12.34 -0.12 -0.49
N THR A 61 -12.95 -0.30 0.68
CA THR A 61 -14.20 -1.06 0.81
C THR A 61 -15.36 -0.38 0.09
N LEU A 62 -15.53 0.92 0.31
CA LEU A 62 -16.62 1.69 -0.28
C LEU A 62 -16.52 1.73 -1.81
N LEU A 63 -15.34 2.11 -2.32
CA LEU A 63 -15.14 2.26 -3.76
C LEU A 63 -15.15 0.90 -4.49
N ALA A 64 -14.69 -0.17 -3.83
CA ALA A 64 -14.81 -1.51 -4.39
C ALA A 64 -16.27 -1.91 -4.63
N GLN A 65 -17.16 -1.61 -3.70
CA GLN A 65 -18.59 -1.91 -3.82
C GLN A 65 -19.28 -1.01 -4.83
N ILE A 66 -19.00 0.30 -4.84
CA ILE A 66 -19.63 1.24 -5.78
C ILE A 66 -19.25 0.94 -7.23
N HIS A 67 -18.01 0.52 -7.48
CA HIS A 67 -17.47 0.35 -8.82
C HIS A 67 -17.32 -1.13 -9.24
N ASP A 68 -17.88 -2.08 -8.50
CA ASP A 68 -17.77 -3.51 -8.77
C ASP A 68 -16.32 -3.93 -9.04
N ALA A 69 -15.40 -3.51 -8.19
CA ALA A 69 -13.98 -3.75 -8.38
C ALA A 69 -13.65 -5.24 -8.47
N GLN A 70 -12.71 -5.58 -9.31
CA GLN A 70 -12.14 -6.91 -9.47
C GLN A 70 -10.73 -7.02 -8.87
N LEU A 71 -10.13 -5.87 -8.53
CA LEU A 71 -8.81 -5.75 -7.94
C LEU A 71 -8.75 -4.48 -7.08
N LEU A 72 -8.17 -4.58 -5.90
CA LEU A 72 -7.73 -3.44 -5.12
C LEU A 72 -6.22 -3.23 -5.32
N MET A 73 -5.81 -2.00 -5.57
CA MET A 73 -4.41 -1.64 -5.76
C MET A 73 -4.02 -0.48 -4.84
N VAL A 74 -2.85 -0.57 -4.23
CA VAL A 74 -2.25 0.55 -3.47
C VAL A 74 -1.00 1.01 -4.19
N ILE A 75 -0.88 2.30 -4.41
CA ILE A 75 0.37 2.89 -4.89
C ILE A 75 0.78 4.04 -3.99
N GLY A 76 2.04 4.41 -4.06
CA GLY A 76 2.53 5.58 -3.36
C GLY A 76 3.93 5.37 -2.80
N THR A 77 4.19 6.00 -1.67
CA THR A 77 5.50 6.08 -1.05
C THR A 77 5.61 5.23 0.20
N ALA A 78 6.83 4.94 0.62
CA ALA A 78 7.14 4.16 1.81
C ALA A 78 8.48 4.55 2.39
N GLY A 79 8.63 4.43 3.71
CA GLY A 79 9.92 4.46 4.39
C GLY A 79 10.64 3.12 4.22
N LYS A 80 11.96 3.15 4.10
CA LYS A 80 12.82 1.97 3.99
C LYS A 80 13.38 1.60 5.36
N ILE A 81 13.11 0.38 5.80
CA ILE A 81 13.56 -0.14 7.11
C ILE A 81 14.53 -1.32 7.02
N GLY A 82 14.75 -1.84 5.83
CA GLY A 82 15.66 -2.95 5.56
C GLY A 82 16.71 -2.62 4.51
N ASP A 83 17.70 -3.49 4.35
CA ASP A 83 18.86 -3.27 3.47
C ASP A 83 18.65 -3.67 2.01
N GLN A 84 17.44 -4.02 1.61
CA GLN A 84 17.13 -4.46 0.25
C GLN A 84 17.45 -3.35 -0.77
N ALA A 85 18.20 -3.70 -1.81
CA ALA A 85 18.54 -2.76 -2.88
C ALA A 85 17.32 -2.39 -3.72
N GLY A 86 17.27 -1.13 -4.15
CA GLY A 86 16.19 -0.57 -4.97
C GLY A 86 15.49 0.60 -4.27
N ASP A 87 14.62 1.26 -5.03
CA ASP A 87 13.87 2.44 -4.60
C ASP A 87 12.41 2.41 -5.09
N CYS A 88 11.99 1.34 -5.77
CA CYS A 88 10.60 1.04 -6.12
C CYS A 88 10.37 -0.47 -6.10
N TYR A 89 9.30 -0.91 -5.47
CA TYR A 89 9.07 -2.31 -5.15
C TYR A 89 7.65 -2.75 -5.49
N PHE A 90 7.55 -4.00 -5.95
CA PHE A 90 6.29 -4.74 -5.96
C PHE A 90 6.12 -5.43 -4.60
N LEU A 91 5.01 -5.17 -3.93
CA LEU A 91 4.75 -5.74 -2.62
C LEU A 91 4.05 -7.10 -2.76
N HIS A 92 4.71 -8.16 -2.31
CA HIS A 92 4.14 -9.50 -2.36
C HIS A 92 3.45 -9.90 -1.04
N GLU A 93 3.74 -9.20 0.06
CA GLU A 93 3.18 -9.44 1.38
C GLU A 93 3.06 -8.13 2.17
N ALA A 94 2.00 -8.03 2.98
CA ALA A 94 1.78 -6.95 3.91
C ALA A 94 1.44 -7.48 5.32
N VAL A 95 1.99 -6.84 6.35
CA VAL A 95 1.71 -7.12 7.77
C VAL A 95 1.37 -5.83 8.50
N GLN A 96 0.66 -5.90 9.62
CA GLN A 96 0.45 -4.73 10.48
C GLN A 96 1.53 -4.65 11.55
N ASN A 97 2.10 -3.46 11.76
CA ASN A 97 3.16 -3.23 12.74
C ASN A 97 2.67 -2.64 14.08
N ASP A 98 1.39 -2.43 14.21
CA ASP A 98 0.75 -1.85 15.40
C ASP A 98 -0.49 -2.65 15.87
N TYR A 99 -0.74 -3.82 15.27
CA TYR A 99 -1.79 -4.74 15.69
C TYR A 99 -1.20 -5.89 16.51
N GLY A 100 -1.63 -6.01 17.77
CA GLY A 100 -1.08 -7.03 18.64
C GLY A 100 -1.40 -6.84 20.11
N ALA A 101 -0.56 -7.40 20.98
CA ALA A 101 -0.67 -7.34 22.42
C ALA A 101 0.58 -6.72 23.06
N ARG A 102 0.40 -5.79 24.01
CA ARG A 102 1.49 -5.33 24.86
C ARG A 102 1.67 -6.32 26.02
N ARG A 103 2.86 -6.85 26.13
CA ARG A 103 3.28 -7.80 27.16
C ARG A 103 4.42 -7.23 27.99
N PRO A 104 4.74 -7.82 29.16
CA PRO A 104 5.91 -7.39 29.96
C PRO A 104 7.22 -7.39 29.14
N GLU A 105 7.36 -8.34 28.20
CA GLU A 105 8.55 -8.52 27.39
C GLU A 105 8.58 -7.62 26.14
N GLY A 106 7.49 -6.87 25.86
CA GLY A 106 7.37 -5.98 24.71
C GLY A 106 6.07 -6.14 23.93
N PHE A 107 6.09 -5.73 22.68
CA PHE A 107 4.93 -5.83 21.79
C PHE A 107 4.97 -7.14 20.99
N ALA A 108 3.92 -7.95 21.14
CA ALA A 108 3.72 -9.17 20.37
C ALA A 108 2.80 -8.86 19.18
N TYR A 109 3.33 -9.01 17.97
CA TYR A 109 2.59 -8.76 16.74
C TYR A 109 1.64 -9.90 16.40
N TYR A 110 0.48 -9.54 15.86
CA TYR A 110 -0.52 -10.48 15.40
C TYR A 110 -1.05 -10.07 14.03
N ARG A 111 -1.57 -11.03 13.31
CA ARG A 111 -2.26 -10.77 12.05
C ARG A 111 -3.50 -9.93 12.28
N GLY A 112 -3.66 -8.84 11.53
CA GLY A 112 -4.83 -7.97 11.63
C GLY A 112 -6.15 -8.73 11.49
N GLY A 113 -7.05 -8.53 12.45
CA GLY A 113 -8.34 -9.22 12.52
C GLY A 113 -8.32 -10.58 13.23
N SER A 114 -7.16 -11.10 13.65
CA SER A 114 -7.06 -12.26 14.52
C SER A 114 -7.20 -11.88 16.00
N TRP A 115 -7.45 -12.87 16.85
CA TRP A 115 -7.51 -12.64 18.30
C TRP A 115 -6.09 -12.51 18.89
N PRO A 116 -5.70 -11.37 19.52
CA PRO A 116 -4.32 -11.14 19.93
C PRO A 116 -3.99 -11.81 21.29
N ILE A 117 -4.31 -13.10 21.42
CA ILE A 117 -4.08 -13.93 22.62
C ILE A 117 -3.39 -15.23 22.19
N GLY A 118 -2.51 -15.75 23.06
CA GLY A 118 -1.75 -16.97 22.79
C GLY A 118 -0.45 -16.69 22.03
N PRO A 119 0.08 -17.65 21.26
CA PRO A 119 1.28 -17.46 20.46
C PRO A 119 1.12 -16.33 19.44
N ALA A 120 2.18 -15.55 19.24
CA ALA A 120 2.18 -14.50 18.21
C ALA A 120 2.01 -15.12 16.81
N ASP A 121 1.24 -14.45 15.96
CA ASP A 121 1.01 -14.84 14.58
C ASP A 121 1.18 -13.63 13.65
N THR A 122 2.22 -13.66 12.84
CA THR A 122 2.54 -12.63 11.86
C THR A 122 2.30 -13.10 10.43
N THR A 123 1.36 -14.04 10.22
CA THR A 123 0.97 -14.49 8.88
C THR A 123 0.56 -13.30 8.02
N PRO A 124 1.24 -13.06 6.89
CA PRO A 124 0.98 -11.87 6.09
C PRO A 124 -0.30 -11.98 5.26
N PHE A 125 -0.82 -10.85 4.85
CA PHE A 125 -1.72 -10.74 3.72
C PHE A 125 -0.90 -10.89 2.45
N ARG A 126 -1.27 -11.82 1.56
CA ARG A 126 -0.52 -12.12 0.32
C ARG A 126 -1.15 -11.41 -0.86
N ALA A 127 -0.33 -10.69 -1.62
CA ALA A 127 -0.76 -10.06 -2.86
C ALA A 127 -0.97 -11.09 -3.97
N MET A 128 -1.76 -10.73 -4.98
CA MET A 128 -1.85 -11.48 -6.23
C MET A 128 -0.48 -11.50 -6.90
N ASP A 129 -0.06 -12.65 -7.41
CA ASP A 129 1.19 -12.74 -8.16
C ASP A 129 1.04 -12.15 -9.57
N VAL A 130 2.05 -11.39 -10.00
CA VAL A 130 2.17 -10.86 -11.35
C VAL A 130 3.43 -11.42 -11.97
N GLN A 131 3.26 -12.26 -13.01
CA GLN A 131 4.37 -13.02 -13.61
C GLN A 131 5.42 -12.11 -14.28
N ILE A 132 5.02 -10.95 -14.81
CA ILE A 132 5.91 -10.03 -15.51
C ILE A 132 5.90 -8.68 -14.76
N CYS A 133 6.64 -8.63 -13.66
CA CYS A 133 6.95 -7.39 -12.96
C CYS A 133 8.46 -7.33 -12.70
N PRO A 134 9.19 -6.40 -13.32
CA PRO A 134 10.65 -6.30 -13.18
C PRO A 134 11.09 -5.69 -11.85
N LEU A 135 10.15 -5.25 -11.02
CA LEU A 135 10.47 -4.64 -9.73
C LEU A 135 10.93 -5.68 -8.71
N PRO A 136 11.87 -5.34 -7.84
CA PRO A 136 12.20 -6.17 -6.70
C PRO A 136 10.96 -6.37 -5.82
N ARG A 137 10.83 -7.56 -5.25
CA ARG A 137 9.71 -7.91 -4.36
C ARG A 137 10.05 -7.54 -2.93
N ALA A 138 9.10 -6.96 -2.21
CA ALA A 138 9.27 -6.58 -0.82
C ALA A 138 8.05 -6.95 0.04
N ARG A 139 8.28 -7.15 1.35
CA ARG A 139 7.24 -7.17 2.38
C ARG A 139 7.18 -5.79 3.02
N ILE A 140 5.96 -5.31 3.26
CA ILE A 140 5.71 -4.04 3.93
C ILE A 140 5.05 -4.22 5.29
N ALA A 141 5.45 -3.39 6.25
CA ALA A 141 4.82 -3.27 7.56
C ALA A 141 3.99 -1.98 7.62
N THR A 142 2.70 -2.10 7.87
CA THR A 142 1.76 -0.97 7.88
C THR A 142 1.29 -0.65 9.29
N GLY A 143 1.26 0.63 9.67
CA GLY A 143 0.70 1.09 10.94
C GLY A 143 0.38 2.57 10.97
N ASP A 144 -0.37 3.02 11.98
CA ASP A 144 -0.80 4.41 12.10
C ASP A 144 0.24 5.30 12.83
N ALA A 145 1.53 5.01 12.61
CA ALA A 145 2.63 5.81 13.10
C ALA A 145 3.67 6.05 12.01
N PHE A 146 4.09 7.30 11.85
CA PHE A 146 5.23 7.65 11.02
C PHE A 146 6.53 7.25 11.73
N ILE A 147 7.40 6.49 11.09
CA ILE A 147 8.58 5.89 11.72
C ILE A 147 9.81 6.76 11.48
N GLU A 148 10.29 7.40 12.55
CA GLU A 148 11.48 8.27 12.55
C GLU A 148 12.57 7.78 13.55
N CYS A 149 12.44 6.56 14.05
CA CYS A 149 13.35 5.99 15.03
C CYS A 149 14.10 4.80 14.43
N PRO A 150 15.42 4.90 14.16
CA PRO A 150 16.20 3.84 13.55
C PRO A 150 16.22 2.54 14.34
N ASP A 151 16.23 2.62 15.68
CA ASP A 151 16.22 1.42 16.53
C ASP A 151 14.88 0.68 16.41
N HIS A 152 13.78 1.43 16.39
CA HIS A 152 12.45 0.86 16.20
C HIS A 152 12.29 0.28 14.80
N ALA A 153 12.77 0.97 13.77
CA ALA A 153 12.76 0.51 12.39
C ALA A 153 13.52 -0.82 12.24
N ARG A 154 14.73 -0.94 12.80
CA ARG A 154 15.53 -2.18 12.79
C ARG A 154 14.84 -3.32 13.55
N ALA A 155 14.30 -3.05 14.73
CA ALA A 155 13.57 -4.05 15.50
C ALA A 155 12.34 -4.57 14.76
N MET A 156 11.58 -3.69 14.12
CA MET A 156 10.41 -4.01 13.30
C MET A 156 10.82 -4.85 12.08
N ALA A 157 11.86 -4.44 11.36
CA ALA A 157 12.38 -5.20 10.21
C ALA A 157 12.75 -6.63 10.59
N ALA A 158 13.47 -6.80 11.72
CA ALA A 158 13.88 -8.11 12.22
C ALA A 158 12.70 -8.99 12.66
N GLN A 159 11.70 -8.42 13.37
CA GLN A 159 10.57 -9.18 13.92
C GLN A 159 9.52 -9.53 12.87
N LEU A 160 9.27 -8.63 11.90
CA LEU A 160 8.24 -8.81 10.89
C LEU A 160 8.78 -9.29 9.54
N GLY A 161 10.09 -9.31 9.36
CA GLY A 161 10.72 -9.62 8.08
C GLY A 161 10.36 -8.60 6.99
N ALA A 162 10.01 -7.38 7.37
CA ALA A 162 9.62 -6.31 6.46
C ALA A 162 10.82 -5.46 6.07
N THR A 163 10.81 -4.95 4.84
CA THR A 163 11.85 -4.06 4.32
C THR A 163 11.36 -2.62 4.10
N LEU A 164 10.05 -2.45 4.10
CA LEU A 164 9.36 -1.17 3.92
C LEU A 164 8.32 -0.94 5.01
N VAL A 165 7.98 0.33 5.22
CA VAL A 165 6.92 0.75 6.13
C VAL A 165 6.03 1.80 5.46
N ASP A 166 4.71 1.70 5.68
CA ASP A 166 3.72 2.68 5.27
C ASP A 166 2.55 2.75 6.26
N MET A 167 1.50 3.47 5.88
CA MET A 167 0.33 3.65 6.75
C MET A 167 -0.98 3.13 6.13
N GLU A 168 -0.98 2.48 4.95
CA GLU A 168 -2.20 2.11 4.21
C GLU A 168 -2.26 0.63 3.77
N THR A 169 -1.16 0.08 3.27
CA THR A 169 -1.17 -1.13 2.43
C THR A 169 -1.81 -2.34 3.12
N ALA A 170 -1.42 -2.66 4.36
CA ALA A 170 -2.00 -3.84 5.03
C ALA A 170 -3.48 -3.66 5.37
N ALA A 171 -3.96 -2.42 5.53
CA ALA A 171 -5.38 -2.16 5.75
C ALA A 171 -6.21 -2.42 4.49
N VAL A 172 -5.70 -1.99 3.33
CA VAL A 172 -6.33 -2.32 2.03
C VAL A 172 -6.25 -3.82 1.74
N ALA A 173 -5.12 -4.46 2.02
CA ALA A 173 -4.96 -5.91 1.87
C ALA A 173 -5.95 -6.70 2.74
N GLN A 174 -6.16 -6.28 3.98
CA GLN A 174 -7.15 -6.87 4.87
C GLN A 174 -8.58 -6.65 4.37
N ALA A 175 -8.89 -5.46 3.87
CA ALA A 175 -10.19 -5.16 3.26
C ALA A 175 -10.43 -6.03 2.01
N ALA A 176 -9.41 -6.17 1.15
CA ALA A 176 -9.47 -7.03 -0.03
C ALA A 176 -9.81 -8.49 0.34
N GLU A 177 -9.13 -9.05 1.34
CA GLU A 177 -9.40 -10.41 1.82
C GLU A 177 -10.85 -10.56 2.32
N ARG A 178 -11.37 -9.56 3.05
CA ARG A 178 -12.77 -9.56 3.52
C ARG A 178 -13.78 -9.50 2.39
N LEU A 179 -13.42 -8.84 1.29
CA LEU A 179 -14.25 -8.71 0.10
C LEU A 179 -14.08 -9.88 -0.89
N GLY A 180 -13.13 -10.78 -0.64
CA GLY A 180 -12.79 -11.86 -1.58
C GLY A 180 -12.14 -11.35 -2.87
N LEU A 181 -11.48 -10.19 -2.81
CA LEU A 181 -10.82 -9.57 -3.95
C LEU A 181 -9.30 -9.79 -3.89
N PRO A 182 -8.63 -9.99 -5.04
CA PRO A 182 -7.19 -9.89 -5.10
C PRO A 182 -6.73 -8.45 -4.82
N TRP A 183 -5.48 -8.31 -4.36
CA TRP A 183 -4.87 -7.01 -4.19
C TRP A 183 -3.44 -6.99 -4.73
N LEU A 184 -2.97 -5.80 -5.07
CA LEU A 184 -1.60 -5.49 -5.48
C LEU A 184 -1.13 -4.22 -4.79
N ALA A 185 0.19 -4.05 -4.63
CA ALA A 185 0.74 -2.76 -4.25
C ALA A 185 2.12 -2.51 -4.87
N ILE A 186 2.37 -1.23 -5.19
CA ILE A 186 3.66 -0.73 -5.65
C ILE A 186 4.01 0.49 -4.83
N LYS A 187 5.18 0.45 -4.19
CA LYS A 187 5.67 1.54 -3.35
C LYS A 187 7.08 1.96 -3.77
N ALA A 188 7.32 3.26 -3.79
CA ALA A 188 8.66 3.83 -3.98
C ALA A 188 9.13 4.50 -2.68
N THR A 189 10.43 4.43 -2.40
CA THR A 189 10.98 4.93 -1.14
C THR A 189 11.21 6.43 -1.18
N THR A 190 10.82 7.11 -0.10
CA THR A 190 11.08 8.53 0.14
C THR A 190 12.21 8.73 1.13
N ASP A 191 12.36 7.85 2.11
CA ASP A 191 13.22 8.00 3.27
C ASP A 191 13.69 6.65 3.82
N ASP A 192 14.62 6.68 4.76
CA ASP A 192 15.23 5.51 5.41
C ASP A 192 14.69 5.27 6.84
N ALA A 193 13.49 5.75 7.15
CA ALA A 193 12.82 5.60 8.45
C ALA A 193 13.75 5.96 9.65
N ASN A 194 14.47 7.07 9.53
CA ASN A 194 15.43 7.59 10.51
C ASN A 194 15.01 8.98 11.01
N GLY A 195 15.85 9.63 11.82
CA GLY A 195 15.55 10.95 12.38
C GLY A 195 15.45 12.10 11.36
N GLU A 196 15.79 11.88 10.09
CA GLU A 196 15.69 12.84 8.99
C GLU A 196 14.47 12.57 8.09
N SER A 197 13.72 11.50 8.34
CA SER A 197 12.67 10.99 7.47
C SER A 197 11.60 12.00 7.09
N ALA A 198 11.20 12.91 7.98
CA ALA A 198 10.20 13.93 7.65
C ALA A 198 10.71 14.91 6.58
N GLY A 199 11.99 15.30 6.65
CA GLY A 199 12.64 16.13 5.64
C GLY A 199 12.82 15.42 4.32
N ASP A 200 13.31 14.18 4.36
CA ASP A 200 13.52 13.32 3.20
C ASP A 200 12.20 12.99 2.50
N PHE A 201 11.15 12.65 3.25
CA PHE A 201 9.81 12.44 2.72
C PHE A 201 9.36 13.65 1.90
N SER A 202 9.40 14.85 2.48
CA SER A 202 8.96 16.07 1.81
C SER A 202 9.78 16.38 0.55
N ALA A 203 11.09 16.15 0.60
CA ALA A 203 12.00 16.42 -0.53
C ALA A 203 11.84 15.40 -1.67
N ASN A 204 11.50 14.14 -1.36
CA ASN A 204 11.47 13.04 -2.31
C ASN A 204 10.05 12.67 -2.78
N LEU A 205 9.01 13.18 -2.13
CA LEU A 205 7.60 12.76 -2.36
C LEU A 205 7.21 12.77 -3.84
N ALA A 206 7.37 13.88 -4.53
CA ALA A 206 6.96 14.00 -5.93
C ALA A 206 7.69 13.01 -6.86
N ARG A 207 8.99 12.80 -6.64
CA ARG A 207 9.80 11.86 -7.42
C ARG A 207 9.39 10.41 -7.16
N ALA A 208 9.21 10.05 -5.90
CA ALA A 208 8.82 8.69 -5.50
C ALA A 208 7.37 8.38 -5.92
N ALA A 209 6.44 9.32 -5.73
CA ALA A 209 5.06 9.20 -6.17
C ALA A 209 4.97 8.94 -7.68
N LYS A 210 5.69 9.75 -8.48
CA LYS A 210 5.74 9.53 -9.94
C LYS A 210 6.31 8.16 -10.30
N ARG A 211 7.37 7.72 -9.64
CA ARG A 211 7.98 6.42 -9.91
C ARG A 211 7.05 5.25 -9.60
N ALA A 212 6.35 5.30 -8.47
CA ALA A 212 5.35 4.29 -8.13
C ALA A 212 4.18 4.29 -9.12
N ALA A 213 3.74 5.47 -9.54
CA ALA A 213 2.66 5.66 -10.50
C ALA A 213 3.02 5.10 -11.89
N ASP A 214 4.20 5.44 -12.42
CA ASP A 214 4.67 4.94 -13.73
C ASP A 214 4.79 3.41 -13.73
N ALA A 215 5.32 2.84 -12.64
CA ALA A 215 5.44 1.40 -12.49
C ALA A 215 4.06 0.72 -12.39
N ALA A 216 3.12 1.31 -11.67
CA ALA A 216 1.76 0.82 -11.55
C ALA A 216 1.02 0.86 -12.90
N GLU A 217 1.16 1.95 -13.65
CA GLU A 217 0.58 2.06 -14.99
C GLU A 217 1.13 0.97 -15.92
N ALA A 218 2.44 0.71 -15.88
CA ALA A 218 3.07 -0.35 -16.67
C ALA A 218 2.50 -1.75 -16.31
N VAL A 219 2.35 -2.04 -15.02
CA VAL A 219 1.76 -3.30 -14.53
C VAL A 219 0.29 -3.41 -14.96
N ILE A 220 -0.49 -2.32 -14.85
CA ILE A 220 -1.90 -2.32 -15.24
C ILE A 220 -2.04 -2.49 -16.76
N ARG A 221 -1.17 -1.91 -17.58
CA ARG A 221 -1.19 -2.09 -19.04
C ARG A 221 -0.75 -3.49 -19.48
N GLY A 222 0.01 -4.20 -18.66
CA GLY A 222 0.41 -5.59 -18.85
C GLY A 222 -0.73 -6.60 -18.67
N GLU A 223 -0.41 -7.89 -18.58
CA GLU A 223 -1.41 -8.94 -18.33
C GLU A 223 -1.66 -9.13 -16.83
N LEU A 224 -2.84 -8.72 -16.35
CA LEU A 224 -3.35 -9.05 -15.02
C LEU A 224 -4.33 -10.22 -15.14
N ARG A 225 -3.93 -11.35 -14.59
CA ARG A 225 -4.77 -12.55 -14.46
C ARG A 225 -4.79 -12.96 -12.99
N PRO A 226 -5.96 -13.28 -12.40
CA PRO A 226 -6.05 -13.80 -11.05
C PRO A 226 -5.40 -15.18 -10.94
#